data_b80f0465bb4db850d66cea87629eccfc
#
_entry.id   b80f0465bb4db850d66cea87629eccfc
#
_cell.length_a   1.000
_cell.length_b   1.000
_cell.length_c   1.000
_cell.angle_alpha   90.00
_cell.angle_beta   90.00
_cell.angle_gamma   90.00
#
_symmetry.space_group_name_H-M   'P 1'
#
loop_
_entity.id
_entity.type
_entity.pdbx_description
1 polymer ?
#
loop_
_entity_poly.entity_id
_entity_poly.type
_entity_poly.pdbx_seq_one_letter_code
_entity_poly.pdbx_strand_id
1 'polypeptide(L)'
;MGDVTEGRFTAGMHYLKVGQGPPLLAATGLTPEHVNPTGLSRRMSLAWAAPYAEHFTVYLTSRRPALEPGTTVSDIAADYAHAIEHDLGEPVMLHGTSTGGSVALQLAADAPGLVTRMVVASSAYRLSPHGRHVQSEIARLIAAGDPRRAAAVLMAVLAPRPLRSPARGVGWLAGRVLAPGDSADMLATIEAEDAFDVEARLPDIEAATLVLGGAEDPFYSGELFRGTAARIPRGRAVVFRGKSHTYPAGKVPSAIGLGFLLG
;
A
#
# COMPACT_ATOMS: atom_id res chain seq x y z
N MET A 1 -6.78 -17.79 -15.44
CA MET A 1 -6.24 -17.38 -14.12
C MET A 1 -5.90 -18.67 -13.41
N GLY A 2 -4.64 -18.88 -13.03
CA GLY A 2 -4.21 -20.10 -12.34
C GLY A 2 -4.93 -20.31 -11.00
N ASP A 3 -4.68 -21.45 -10.35
CA ASP A 3 -5.24 -21.77 -9.04
C ASP A 3 -4.82 -20.70 -8.02
N VAL A 4 -5.80 -20.19 -7.26
CA VAL A 4 -5.56 -19.25 -6.16
C VAL A 4 -5.43 -20.04 -4.88
N THR A 5 -4.29 -19.93 -4.21
CA THR A 5 -4.07 -20.55 -2.90
C THR A 5 -4.00 -19.48 -1.81
N GLU A 6 -4.38 -19.85 -0.61
CA GLU A 6 -4.29 -19.02 0.58
C GLU A 6 -3.26 -19.60 1.53
N GLY A 7 -2.57 -18.73 2.23
CA GLY A 7 -1.59 -19.15 3.22
C GLY A 7 -1.29 -18.03 4.23
N ARG A 8 -0.32 -18.33 5.07
CA ARG A 8 0.20 -17.42 6.08
C ARG A 8 1.70 -17.58 6.14
N PHE A 9 2.43 -16.49 6.05
CA PHE A 9 3.87 -16.44 6.27
C PHE A 9 4.20 -16.72 7.76
N THR A 10 5.39 -17.18 8.03
CA THR A 10 5.85 -17.47 9.41
C THR A 10 5.81 -16.22 10.29
N ALA A 11 6.04 -15.03 9.72
CA ALA A 11 5.84 -13.74 10.38
C ALA A 11 4.37 -13.40 10.69
N GLY A 12 3.41 -14.24 10.30
CA GLY A 12 2.00 -14.09 10.65
C GLY A 12 1.14 -13.37 9.62
N MET A 13 1.70 -12.83 8.56
CA MET A 13 0.95 -12.17 7.49
C MET A 13 0.20 -13.16 6.62
N HIS A 14 -1.10 -12.90 6.37
CA HIS A 14 -1.90 -13.67 5.44
C HIS A 14 -1.58 -13.29 3.99
N TYR A 15 -1.68 -14.25 3.06
CA TYR A 15 -1.54 -13.99 1.63
C TYR A 15 -2.52 -14.75 0.76
N LEU A 16 -2.86 -14.15 -0.39
CA LEU A 16 -3.40 -14.85 -1.56
C LEU A 16 -2.26 -15.02 -2.56
N LYS A 17 -2.03 -16.25 -3.00
CA LYS A 17 -1.00 -16.59 -3.99
C LYS A 17 -1.67 -16.94 -5.31
N VAL A 18 -1.19 -16.35 -6.42
CA VAL A 18 -1.67 -16.60 -7.77
C VAL A 18 -0.55 -16.46 -8.80
N GLY A 19 -0.61 -17.24 -9.87
CA GLY A 19 0.39 -17.23 -10.95
C GLY A 19 1.58 -18.14 -10.69
N GLN A 20 2.54 -18.10 -11.62
CA GLN A 20 3.79 -18.87 -11.58
C GLN A 20 4.93 -18.00 -12.10
N GLY A 21 6.14 -18.19 -11.56
CA GLY A 21 7.34 -17.45 -11.92
C GLY A 21 8.04 -16.88 -10.68
N PRO A 22 8.99 -15.93 -10.86
CA PRO A 22 9.67 -15.28 -9.75
C PRO A 22 8.70 -14.63 -8.76
N PRO A 23 9.05 -14.55 -7.46
CA PRO A 23 8.14 -14.01 -6.46
C PRO A 23 7.96 -12.49 -6.62
N LEU A 24 6.70 -12.06 -6.62
CA LEU A 24 6.27 -10.68 -6.51
C LEU A 24 5.44 -10.52 -5.24
N LEU A 25 5.98 -9.83 -4.23
CA LEU A 25 5.22 -9.41 -3.06
C LEU A 25 4.42 -8.16 -3.38
N ALA A 26 3.10 -8.23 -3.21
CA ALA A 26 2.20 -7.10 -3.39
C ALA A 26 1.67 -6.64 -2.02
N ALA A 27 2.33 -5.65 -1.46
CA ALA A 27 1.97 -5.02 -0.19
C ALA A 27 0.77 -4.08 -0.38
N THR A 28 -0.36 -4.42 0.23
CA THR A 28 -1.61 -3.67 0.08
C THR A 28 -1.62 -2.38 0.91
N GLY A 29 -2.44 -1.42 0.51
CA GLY A 29 -2.69 -0.20 1.26
C GLY A 29 -3.38 -0.44 2.60
N LEU A 30 -3.86 0.64 3.23
CA LEU A 30 -4.61 0.55 4.47
C LEU A 30 -5.85 -0.31 4.30
N THR A 31 -5.99 -1.34 5.13
CA THR A 31 -7.14 -2.24 5.20
C THR A 31 -7.73 -2.24 6.60
N PRO A 32 -9.05 -2.40 6.74
CA PRO A 32 -9.68 -2.47 8.06
C PRO A 32 -9.18 -3.65 8.90
N GLU A 33 -8.96 -4.78 8.25
CA GLU A 33 -8.50 -6.02 8.88
C GLU A 33 -7.27 -6.55 8.14
N HIS A 34 -6.37 -7.21 8.87
CA HIS A 34 -5.11 -7.76 8.33
C HIS A 34 -5.26 -9.26 8.00
N VAL A 35 -6.32 -9.58 7.26
CA VAL A 35 -6.64 -10.93 6.79
C VAL A 35 -6.83 -10.95 5.28
N ASN A 36 -6.92 -12.15 4.70
CA ASN A 36 -7.21 -12.27 3.27
C ASN A 36 -8.58 -11.66 2.93
N PRO A 37 -8.67 -10.87 1.86
CA PRO A 37 -9.92 -10.28 1.45
C PRO A 37 -10.92 -11.34 0.98
N THR A 38 -12.22 -11.07 1.20
CA THR A 38 -13.32 -11.94 0.79
C THR A 38 -14.27 -11.24 -0.18
N GLY A 39 -15.21 -11.94 -0.76
CA GLY A 39 -16.29 -11.38 -1.58
C GLY A 39 -15.78 -10.50 -2.73
N LEU A 40 -16.31 -9.27 -2.82
CA LEU A 40 -15.98 -8.31 -3.87
C LEU A 40 -14.52 -7.82 -3.76
N SER A 41 -14.03 -7.58 -2.54
CA SER A 41 -12.65 -7.14 -2.30
C SER A 41 -11.65 -8.18 -2.82
N ARG A 42 -11.89 -9.47 -2.58
CA ARG A 42 -11.07 -10.56 -3.13
C ARG A 42 -11.08 -10.55 -4.66
N ARG A 43 -12.25 -10.39 -5.29
CA ARG A 43 -12.36 -10.32 -6.75
C ARG A 43 -11.57 -9.15 -7.34
N MET A 44 -11.63 -7.99 -6.70
CA MET A 44 -10.90 -6.80 -7.13
C MET A 44 -9.38 -7.00 -6.98
N SER A 45 -8.92 -7.57 -5.87
CA SER A 45 -7.51 -7.87 -5.63
C SER A 45 -6.96 -8.86 -6.66
N LEU A 46 -7.70 -9.93 -6.95
CA LEU A 46 -7.31 -10.92 -7.96
C LEU A 46 -7.35 -10.35 -9.39
N ALA A 47 -8.32 -9.49 -9.71
CA ALA A 47 -8.38 -8.81 -10.99
C ALA A 47 -7.20 -7.85 -11.20
N TRP A 48 -6.76 -7.18 -10.13
CA TRP A 48 -5.54 -6.36 -10.15
C TRP A 48 -4.29 -7.22 -10.36
N ALA A 49 -4.20 -8.38 -9.70
CA ALA A 49 -3.05 -9.27 -9.79
C ALA A 49 -2.97 -10.03 -11.14
N ALA A 50 -4.09 -10.20 -11.85
CA ALA A 50 -4.15 -11.04 -13.04
C ALA A 50 -3.07 -10.77 -14.10
N PRO A 51 -2.79 -9.52 -14.53
CA PRO A 51 -1.72 -9.26 -15.50
C PRO A 51 -0.32 -9.55 -14.96
N TYR A 52 -0.09 -9.41 -13.66
CA TYR A 52 1.19 -9.75 -13.02
C TYR A 52 1.35 -11.27 -12.91
N ALA A 53 0.27 -11.99 -12.64
CA ALA A 53 0.25 -13.45 -12.46
C ALA A 53 0.58 -14.23 -13.76
N GLU A 54 0.59 -13.57 -14.91
CA GLU A 54 1.08 -14.15 -16.18
C GLU A 54 2.62 -14.29 -16.19
N HIS A 55 3.32 -13.56 -15.32
CA HIS A 55 4.79 -13.48 -15.32
C HIS A 55 5.41 -13.82 -13.96
N PHE A 56 4.65 -13.71 -12.89
CA PHE A 56 5.12 -13.81 -11.50
C PHE A 56 4.26 -14.74 -10.67
N THR A 57 4.84 -15.30 -9.64
CA THR A 57 4.09 -15.80 -8.49
C THR A 57 3.77 -14.61 -7.59
N VAL A 58 2.52 -14.10 -7.67
CA VAL A 58 2.07 -12.92 -6.94
C VAL A 58 1.55 -13.33 -5.57
N TYR A 59 2.13 -12.76 -4.51
CA TYR A 59 1.67 -12.86 -3.13
C TYR A 59 0.98 -11.54 -2.75
N LEU A 60 -0.35 -11.51 -2.80
CA LEU A 60 -1.13 -10.38 -2.29
C LEU A 60 -1.16 -10.47 -0.77
N THR A 61 -0.50 -9.57 -0.09
CA THR A 61 -0.37 -9.61 1.37
C THR A 61 -0.62 -8.24 1.99
N SER A 62 -0.97 -8.25 3.26
CA SER A 62 -1.14 -7.06 4.08
C SER A 62 -0.13 -7.13 5.24
N ARG A 63 -0.49 -6.64 6.40
CA ARG A 63 0.27 -6.71 7.64
C ARG A 63 -0.14 -7.94 8.44
N ARG A 64 0.63 -8.33 9.44
CA ARG A 64 0.17 -9.33 10.40
C ARG A 64 -1.01 -8.78 11.22
N PRO A 65 -1.97 -9.60 11.63
CA PRO A 65 -3.02 -9.19 12.57
C PRO A 65 -2.45 -9.00 14.00
N ALA A 66 -3.20 -8.33 14.83
CA ALA A 66 -2.88 -8.02 16.23
C ALA A 66 -1.57 -7.21 16.37
N LEU A 67 -1.51 -6.09 15.66
CA LEU A 67 -0.42 -5.13 15.83
C LEU A 67 -0.48 -4.50 17.23
N GLU A 68 0.67 -4.48 17.92
CA GLU A 68 0.78 -3.83 19.20
C GLU A 68 0.72 -2.29 19.07
N PRO A 69 0.17 -1.57 20.04
CA PRO A 69 0.27 -0.11 20.08
C PRO A 69 1.74 0.35 20.02
N GLY A 70 2.01 1.36 19.21
CA GLY A 70 3.36 1.86 18.98
C GLY A 70 4.16 1.07 17.93
N THR A 71 3.56 0.06 17.27
CA THR A 71 4.16 -0.58 16.07
C THR A 71 4.54 0.47 15.04
N THR A 72 5.76 0.41 14.53
CA THR A 72 6.28 1.33 13.51
C THR A 72 6.20 0.72 12.11
N VAL A 73 6.40 1.54 11.07
CA VAL A 73 6.53 1.02 9.69
C VAL A 73 7.77 0.13 9.55
N SER A 74 8.83 0.38 10.33
CA SER A 74 10.03 -0.49 10.36
C SER A 74 9.73 -1.88 10.95
N ASP A 75 8.90 -1.97 12.00
CA ASP A 75 8.48 -3.25 12.55
C ASP A 75 7.64 -4.04 11.53
N ILE A 76 6.75 -3.36 10.81
CA ILE A 76 5.97 -3.98 9.74
C ILE A 76 6.89 -4.43 8.58
N ALA A 77 7.87 -3.63 8.21
CA ALA A 77 8.84 -3.97 7.17
C ALA A 77 9.71 -5.17 7.57
N ALA A 78 10.04 -5.31 8.87
CA ALA A 78 10.75 -6.48 9.40
C ALA A 78 9.94 -7.78 9.25
N ASP A 79 8.61 -7.75 9.39
CA ASP A 79 7.75 -8.91 9.11
C ASP A 79 7.87 -9.35 7.63
N TYR A 80 7.95 -8.38 6.70
CA TYR A 80 8.16 -8.66 5.27
C TYR A 80 9.56 -9.21 4.99
N ALA A 81 10.60 -8.64 5.61
CA ALA A 81 11.97 -9.15 5.51
C ALA A 81 12.04 -10.60 5.97
N HIS A 82 11.46 -10.92 7.14
CA HIS A 82 11.38 -12.26 7.67
C HIS A 82 10.70 -13.23 6.69
N ALA A 83 9.57 -12.84 6.10
CA ALA A 83 8.86 -13.67 5.12
C ALA A 83 9.71 -13.93 3.86
N ILE A 84 10.46 -12.93 3.38
CA ILE A 84 11.35 -13.10 2.22
C ILE A 84 12.49 -14.09 2.55
N GLU A 85 13.13 -13.91 3.69
CA GLU A 85 14.28 -14.72 4.09
C GLU A 85 13.91 -16.17 4.42
N HIS A 86 12.79 -16.40 5.13
CA HIS A 86 12.47 -17.70 5.71
C HIS A 86 11.40 -18.47 4.95
N ASP A 87 10.46 -17.78 4.31
CA ASP A 87 9.36 -18.45 3.59
C ASP A 87 9.60 -18.50 2.07
N LEU A 88 10.25 -17.47 1.49
CA LEU A 88 10.52 -17.41 0.06
C LEU A 88 11.95 -17.84 -0.30
N GLY A 89 12.94 -17.51 0.54
CA GLY A 89 14.34 -17.95 0.43
C GLY A 89 15.14 -17.32 -0.70
N GLU A 90 14.58 -16.28 -1.37
CA GLU A 90 15.22 -15.55 -2.47
C GLU A 90 14.78 -14.08 -2.49
N PRO A 91 15.61 -13.15 -3.00
CA PRO A 91 15.19 -11.77 -3.20
C PRO A 91 13.98 -11.65 -4.11
N VAL A 92 13.08 -10.71 -3.78
CA VAL A 92 11.80 -10.56 -4.46
C VAL A 92 11.71 -9.29 -5.32
N MET A 93 10.72 -9.26 -6.18
CA MET A 93 10.15 -8.00 -6.67
C MET A 93 9.05 -7.55 -5.72
N LEU A 94 8.84 -6.23 -5.60
CA LEU A 94 7.91 -5.67 -4.64
C LEU A 94 6.99 -4.64 -5.32
N HIS A 95 5.70 -4.73 -5.03
CA HIS A 95 4.73 -3.71 -5.41
C HIS A 95 4.01 -3.21 -4.16
N GLY A 96 4.33 -2.00 -3.71
CA GLY A 96 3.67 -1.38 -2.56
C GLY A 96 2.64 -0.34 -3.00
N THR A 97 1.42 -0.41 -2.47
CA THR A 97 0.37 0.58 -2.74
C THR A 97 -0.01 1.33 -1.48
N SER A 98 0.01 2.68 -1.50
CA SER A 98 -0.34 3.54 -0.36
C SER A 98 0.48 3.13 0.88
N THR A 99 -0.11 2.81 2.02
CA THR A 99 0.60 2.30 3.21
C THR A 99 1.56 1.14 2.90
N GLY A 100 1.17 0.23 1.98
CA GLY A 100 2.08 -0.82 1.50
C GLY A 100 3.30 -0.26 0.74
N GLY A 101 3.20 0.93 0.16
CA GLY A 101 4.33 1.65 -0.43
C GLY A 101 5.29 2.23 0.61
N SER A 102 4.77 2.70 1.75
CA SER A 102 5.59 3.12 2.90
C SER A 102 6.39 1.94 3.45
N VAL A 103 5.73 0.77 3.60
CA VAL A 103 6.39 -0.48 4.00
C VAL A 103 7.45 -0.91 2.98
N ALA A 104 7.16 -0.81 1.68
CA ALA A 104 8.10 -1.17 0.62
C ALA A 104 9.37 -0.29 0.63
N LEU A 105 9.22 1.02 0.83
CA LEU A 105 10.35 1.94 0.95
C LEU A 105 11.19 1.63 2.20
N GLN A 106 10.54 1.39 3.34
CA GLN A 106 11.22 1.04 4.58
C GLN A 106 11.99 -0.28 4.44
N LEU A 107 11.33 -1.33 3.95
CA LEU A 107 11.95 -2.64 3.72
C LEU A 107 13.18 -2.55 2.83
N ALA A 108 13.06 -1.84 1.69
CA ALA A 108 14.16 -1.71 0.75
C ALA A 108 15.33 -0.87 1.31
N ALA A 109 15.08 0.04 2.25
CA ALA A 109 16.10 0.80 2.95
C ALA A 109 16.77 0.00 4.08
N ASP A 110 16.00 -0.82 4.82
CA ASP A 110 16.49 -1.59 5.96
C ASP A 110 17.19 -2.90 5.53
N ALA A 111 16.75 -3.50 4.42
CA ALA A 111 17.26 -4.76 3.88
C ALA A 111 17.44 -4.69 2.35
N PRO A 112 18.39 -3.88 1.82
CA PRO A 112 18.53 -3.60 0.40
C PRO A 112 18.74 -4.84 -0.47
N GLY A 113 19.40 -5.88 0.05
CA GLY A 113 19.61 -7.15 -0.67
C GLY A 113 18.37 -8.01 -0.87
N LEU A 114 17.26 -7.74 -0.18
CA LEU A 114 16.03 -8.54 -0.27
C LEU A 114 15.07 -8.09 -1.39
N VAL A 115 15.29 -6.91 -1.96
CA VAL A 115 14.42 -6.35 -3.00
C VAL A 115 15.23 -6.03 -4.25
N THR A 116 14.89 -6.63 -5.38
CA THR A 116 15.61 -6.42 -6.65
C THR A 116 15.06 -5.25 -7.45
N ARG A 117 13.74 -5.16 -7.55
CA ARG A 117 12.98 -4.09 -8.20
C ARG A 117 11.71 -3.80 -7.41
N MET A 118 11.27 -2.55 -7.36
CA MET A 118 10.00 -2.22 -6.74
C MET A 118 9.20 -1.15 -7.46
N VAL A 119 7.88 -1.27 -7.36
CA VAL A 119 6.92 -0.24 -7.71
C VAL A 119 6.30 0.30 -6.43
N VAL A 120 6.37 1.61 -6.24
CA VAL A 120 5.75 2.34 -5.13
C VAL A 120 4.60 3.16 -5.72
N ALA A 121 3.37 2.73 -5.51
CA ALA A 121 2.17 3.35 -6.06
C ALA A 121 1.41 4.14 -4.99
N SER A 122 1.11 5.39 -5.25
CA SER A 122 0.36 6.28 -4.31
C SER A 122 1.01 6.37 -2.93
N SER A 123 2.35 6.39 -2.86
CA SER A 123 3.12 6.54 -1.63
C SER A 123 4.42 7.27 -1.89
N ALA A 124 4.97 7.89 -0.85
CA ALA A 124 6.23 8.61 -0.87
C ALA A 124 6.96 8.41 0.47
N TYR A 125 8.13 8.99 0.63
CA TYR A 125 8.96 8.84 1.82
C TYR A 125 8.31 9.35 3.12
N ARG A 126 7.22 10.11 3.04
CA ARG A 126 6.35 10.51 4.15
C ARG A 126 5.02 11.06 3.64
N LEU A 127 4.04 11.17 4.51
CA LEU A 127 2.79 11.89 4.23
C LEU A 127 3.02 13.39 4.07
N SER A 128 2.23 14.04 3.23
CA SER A 128 2.14 15.50 3.23
C SER A 128 1.50 16.01 4.54
N PRO A 129 1.72 17.27 4.95
CA PRO A 129 1.05 17.83 6.12
C PRO A 129 -0.48 17.74 6.04
N HIS A 130 -1.05 17.93 4.84
CA HIS A 130 -2.49 17.77 4.62
C HIS A 130 -2.92 16.31 4.71
N GLY A 131 -2.16 15.38 4.12
CA GLY A 131 -2.42 13.94 4.19
C GLY A 131 -2.43 13.42 5.61
N ARG A 132 -1.45 13.83 6.42
CA ARG A 132 -1.37 13.51 7.85
C ARG A 132 -2.59 14.03 8.60
N HIS A 133 -3.00 15.29 8.38
CA HIS A 133 -4.19 15.87 9.01
C HIS A 133 -5.46 15.08 8.68
N VAL A 134 -5.66 14.72 7.39
CA VAL A 134 -6.82 13.90 6.96
C VAL A 134 -6.80 12.52 7.62
N GLN A 135 -5.64 11.88 7.64
CA GLN A 135 -5.50 10.53 8.21
C GLN A 135 -5.73 10.52 9.72
N SER A 136 -5.20 11.51 10.45
CA SER A 136 -5.45 11.70 11.88
C SER A 136 -6.93 11.98 12.18
N GLU A 137 -7.65 12.72 11.32
CA GLU A 137 -9.11 12.92 11.47
C GLU A 137 -9.87 11.61 11.31
N ILE A 138 -9.52 10.80 10.31
CA ILE A 138 -10.12 9.47 10.09
C ILE A 138 -9.87 8.58 11.32
N ALA A 139 -8.63 8.52 11.83
CA ALA A 139 -8.29 7.73 13.01
C ALA A 139 -9.10 8.17 14.24
N ARG A 140 -9.20 9.49 14.49
CA ARG A 140 -9.99 10.03 15.59
C ARG A 140 -11.46 9.63 15.52
N LEU A 141 -12.05 9.64 14.32
CA LEU A 141 -13.45 9.24 14.12
C LEU A 141 -13.64 7.74 14.33
N ILE A 142 -12.69 6.91 13.89
CA ILE A 142 -12.70 5.47 14.14
C ILE A 142 -12.60 5.19 15.63
N ALA A 143 -11.64 5.80 16.32
CA ALA A 143 -11.44 5.64 17.77
C ALA A 143 -12.65 6.13 18.60
N ALA A 144 -13.38 7.13 18.10
CA ALA A 144 -14.62 7.61 18.69
C ALA A 144 -15.86 6.72 18.41
N GLY A 145 -15.70 5.60 17.68
CA GLY A 145 -16.81 4.71 17.32
C GLY A 145 -17.76 5.30 16.27
N ASP A 146 -17.27 6.25 15.44
CA ASP A 146 -18.08 6.85 14.35
C ASP A 146 -17.54 6.44 12.96
N PRO A 147 -17.67 5.15 12.57
CA PRO A 147 -17.18 4.63 11.30
C PRO A 147 -17.91 5.25 10.10
N ARG A 148 -19.14 5.76 10.29
CA ARG A 148 -19.87 6.43 9.21
C ARG A 148 -19.21 7.74 8.80
N ARG A 149 -18.83 8.56 9.79
CA ARG A 149 -18.12 9.80 9.49
C ARG A 149 -16.71 9.53 8.98
N ALA A 150 -16.01 8.55 9.52
CA ALA A 150 -14.69 8.13 9.02
C ALA A 150 -14.76 7.74 7.54
N ALA A 151 -15.70 6.87 7.16
CA ALA A 151 -15.93 6.47 5.76
C ALA A 151 -16.37 7.66 4.88
N ALA A 152 -17.20 8.56 5.40
CA ALA A 152 -17.62 9.76 4.68
C ALA A 152 -16.44 10.71 4.37
N VAL A 153 -15.53 10.90 5.33
CA VAL A 153 -14.30 11.68 5.13
C VAL A 153 -13.40 11.01 4.10
N LEU A 154 -13.11 9.71 4.26
CA LEU A 154 -12.26 8.95 3.36
C LEU A 154 -12.79 8.97 1.92
N MET A 155 -14.06 8.66 1.71
CA MET A 155 -14.66 8.63 0.37
C MET A 155 -14.68 10.02 -0.28
N ALA A 156 -14.93 11.08 0.49
CA ALA A 156 -14.88 12.45 -0.03
C ALA A 156 -13.46 12.85 -0.43
N VAL A 157 -12.46 12.46 0.32
CA VAL A 157 -11.05 12.79 0.06
C VAL A 157 -10.53 12.03 -1.17
N LEU A 158 -10.89 10.76 -1.32
CA LEU A 158 -10.50 9.94 -2.47
C LEU A 158 -11.21 10.33 -3.76
N ALA A 159 -12.38 10.98 -3.69
CA ALA A 159 -13.16 11.38 -4.84
C ALA A 159 -12.56 12.61 -5.55
N PRO A 160 -12.72 12.72 -6.89
CA PRO A 160 -12.45 13.96 -7.63
C PRO A 160 -13.25 15.12 -7.04
N ARG A 161 -12.69 16.35 -7.10
CA ARG A 161 -13.29 17.55 -6.49
C ARG A 161 -14.79 17.71 -6.72
N PRO A 162 -15.34 17.58 -7.97
CA PRO A 162 -16.77 17.76 -8.20
C PRO A 162 -17.64 16.66 -7.59
N LEU A 163 -17.07 15.50 -7.26
CA LEU A 163 -17.79 14.35 -6.71
C LEU A 163 -17.63 14.20 -5.20
N ARG A 164 -16.93 15.11 -4.52
CA ARG A 164 -16.66 15.01 -3.07
C ARG A 164 -17.91 14.97 -2.20
N SER A 165 -18.89 15.83 -2.52
CA SER A 165 -20.16 15.87 -1.75
C SER A 165 -20.99 14.60 -1.91
N PRO A 166 -21.30 14.09 -3.12
CA PRO A 166 -21.98 12.81 -3.25
C PRO A 166 -21.18 11.64 -2.70
N ALA A 167 -19.84 11.61 -2.87
CA ALA A 167 -18.99 10.58 -2.31
C ALA A 167 -19.05 10.55 -0.76
N ARG A 168 -19.12 11.70 -0.11
CA ARG A 168 -19.33 11.81 1.35
C ARG A 168 -20.64 11.16 1.77
N GLY A 169 -21.72 11.37 1.04
CA GLY A 169 -23.01 10.73 1.29
C GLY A 169 -22.95 9.21 1.15
N VAL A 170 -22.33 8.71 0.09
CA VAL A 170 -22.12 7.28 -0.14
C VAL A 170 -21.27 6.68 0.98
N GLY A 171 -20.17 7.31 1.38
CA GLY A 171 -19.33 6.87 2.48
C GLY A 171 -20.09 6.79 3.80
N TRP A 172 -20.93 7.78 4.10
CA TRP A 172 -21.75 7.77 5.31
C TRP A 172 -22.78 6.61 5.33
N LEU A 173 -23.42 6.32 4.20
CA LEU A 173 -24.34 5.19 4.07
C LEU A 173 -23.63 3.84 4.19
N ALA A 174 -22.49 3.69 3.52
CA ALA A 174 -21.69 2.47 3.51
C ALA A 174 -20.92 2.22 4.81
N GLY A 175 -20.65 3.26 5.61
CA GLY A 175 -19.75 3.19 6.75
C GLY A 175 -20.13 2.19 7.84
N ARG A 176 -21.41 1.82 7.96
CA ARG A 176 -21.84 0.74 8.87
C ARG A 176 -21.47 -0.66 8.38
N VAL A 177 -21.52 -0.86 7.05
CA VAL A 177 -21.23 -2.15 6.42
C VAL A 177 -19.73 -2.37 6.25
N LEU A 178 -19.00 -1.26 6.07
CA LEU A 178 -17.56 -1.25 5.87
C LEU A 178 -16.77 -1.07 7.18
N ALA A 179 -17.49 -0.89 8.32
CA ALA A 179 -16.85 -0.79 9.61
C ALA A 179 -16.15 -2.11 9.95
N PRO A 180 -14.87 -2.10 10.32
CA PRO A 180 -14.20 -3.29 10.82
C PRO A 180 -14.86 -3.73 12.12
N GLY A 181 -14.87 -5.05 12.38
CA GLY A 181 -15.31 -5.61 13.66
C GLY A 181 -14.40 -5.17 14.81
N ASP A 182 -13.09 -5.11 14.53
CA ASP A 182 -12.04 -4.52 15.36
C ASP A 182 -11.24 -3.52 14.55
N SER A 183 -11.03 -2.33 15.07
CA SER A 183 -10.27 -1.26 14.43
C SER A 183 -8.85 -1.09 14.97
N ALA A 184 -8.42 -1.91 15.93
CA ALA A 184 -7.11 -1.77 16.60
C ALA A 184 -5.96 -1.82 15.59
N ASP A 185 -5.94 -2.83 14.71
CA ASP A 185 -4.93 -2.99 13.67
C ASP A 185 -4.88 -1.81 12.69
N MET A 186 -6.05 -1.30 12.31
CA MET A 186 -6.13 -0.14 11.43
C MET A 186 -5.61 1.12 12.11
N LEU A 187 -5.95 1.34 13.39
CA LEU A 187 -5.47 2.49 14.17
C LEU A 187 -3.97 2.42 14.39
N ALA A 188 -3.42 1.27 14.77
CA ALA A 188 -1.97 1.06 14.91
C ALA A 188 -1.24 1.33 13.59
N THR A 189 -1.80 0.90 12.46
CA THR A 189 -1.23 1.16 11.14
C THR A 189 -1.24 2.65 10.78
N ILE A 190 -2.32 3.36 11.08
CA ILE A 190 -2.43 4.81 10.84
C ILE A 190 -1.38 5.55 11.69
N GLU A 191 -1.24 5.19 12.97
CA GLU A 191 -0.26 5.77 13.87
C GLU A 191 1.18 5.55 13.35
N ALA A 192 1.49 4.33 12.92
CA ALA A 192 2.78 4.00 12.32
C ALA A 192 3.07 4.86 11.07
N GLU A 193 2.08 5.03 10.19
CA GLU A 193 2.24 5.81 8.95
C GLU A 193 2.30 7.32 9.20
N ASP A 194 1.60 7.84 10.19
CA ASP A 194 1.68 9.26 10.59
C ASP A 194 3.07 9.64 11.10
N ALA A 195 3.78 8.69 11.73
CA ALA A 195 5.14 8.86 12.23
C ALA A 195 6.22 8.54 11.15
N PHE A 196 5.81 7.94 10.02
CA PHE A 196 6.73 7.48 9.00
C PHE A 196 7.44 8.61 8.26
N ASP A 197 8.77 8.56 8.24
CA ASP A 197 9.65 9.39 7.41
C ASP A 197 10.95 8.63 7.15
N VAL A 198 11.17 8.20 5.90
CA VAL A 198 12.35 7.46 5.48
C VAL A 198 13.26 8.29 4.57
N GLU A 199 13.08 9.63 4.54
CA GLU A 199 13.80 10.54 3.62
C GLU A 199 15.32 10.33 3.68
N ALA A 200 15.87 10.26 4.89
CA ALA A 200 17.32 10.13 5.11
C ALA A 200 17.90 8.77 4.66
N ARG A 201 17.05 7.74 4.55
CA ARG A 201 17.44 6.37 4.19
C ARG A 201 17.21 6.04 2.71
N LEU A 202 16.57 6.93 1.93
CA LEU A 202 16.32 6.69 0.50
C LEU A 202 17.61 6.43 -0.32
N PRO A 203 18.75 7.05 -0.02
CA PRO A 203 20.02 6.73 -0.71
C PRO A 203 20.51 5.30 -0.50
N ASP A 204 20.07 4.61 0.56
CA ASP A 204 20.47 3.23 0.88
C ASP A 204 19.71 2.19 0.03
N ILE A 205 18.66 2.61 -0.67
CA ILE A 205 17.82 1.72 -1.49
C ILE A 205 18.56 1.32 -2.76
N GLU A 206 18.97 0.06 -2.85
CA GLU A 206 19.65 -0.49 -4.04
C GLU A 206 18.68 -0.96 -5.14
N ALA A 207 17.43 -1.25 -4.77
CA ALA A 207 16.40 -1.71 -5.69
C ALA A 207 16.13 -0.69 -6.80
N ALA A 208 16.01 -1.14 -8.06
CA ALA A 208 15.45 -0.29 -9.09
C ALA A 208 14.01 0.07 -8.73
N THR A 209 13.70 1.37 -8.63
CA THR A 209 12.45 1.84 -8.03
C THR A 209 11.67 2.71 -9.01
N LEU A 210 10.38 2.39 -9.18
CA LEU A 210 9.42 3.22 -9.91
C LEU A 210 8.36 3.76 -8.95
N VAL A 211 8.29 5.08 -8.80
CA VAL A 211 7.26 5.77 -8.01
C VAL A 211 6.14 6.23 -8.94
N LEU A 212 4.91 5.81 -8.67
CA LEU A 212 3.71 6.16 -9.42
C LEU A 212 2.77 6.99 -8.52
N GLY A 213 2.43 8.22 -8.93
CA GLY A 213 1.56 9.08 -8.14
C GLY A 213 0.59 9.92 -8.97
N GLY A 214 -0.52 10.30 -8.36
CA GLY A 214 -1.44 11.30 -8.92
C GLY A 214 -1.03 12.71 -8.49
N ALA A 215 -1.04 13.69 -9.41
CA ALA A 215 -0.68 15.08 -9.07
C ALA A 215 -1.68 15.75 -8.11
N GLU A 216 -2.91 15.22 -8.03
CA GLU A 216 -3.98 15.70 -7.13
C GLU A 216 -4.24 14.73 -5.96
N ASP A 217 -3.22 13.95 -5.59
CA ASP A 217 -3.30 13.04 -4.45
C ASP A 217 -3.46 13.85 -3.15
N PRO A 218 -4.47 13.55 -2.32
CA PRO A 218 -4.71 14.29 -1.08
C PRO A 218 -3.75 13.93 0.06
N PHE A 219 -3.12 12.76 0.00
CA PHE A 219 -2.20 12.27 1.03
C PHE A 219 -0.75 12.64 0.72
N TYR A 220 -0.41 12.66 -0.56
CA TYR A 220 0.94 12.94 -1.06
C TYR A 220 0.89 14.03 -2.13
N SER A 221 1.93 14.82 -2.26
CA SER A 221 2.04 15.78 -3.35
C SER A 221 2.82 15.20 -4.54
N GLY A 222 2.59 15.76 -5.72
CA GLY A 222 3.43 15.43 -6.89
C GLY A 222 4.92 15.73 -6.68
N GLU A 223 5.25 16.65 -5.77
CA GLU A 223 6.62 16.97 -5.36
C GLU A 223 7.20 15.85 -4.50
N LEU A 224 6.43 15.31 -3.52
CA LEU A 224 6.87 14.19 -2.70
C LEU A 224 7.15 12.94 -3.54
N PHE A 225 6.32 12.61 -4.53
CA PHE A 225 6.59 11.49 -5.43
C PHE A 225 7.90 11.66 -6.21
N ARG A 226 8.11 12.86 -6.81
CA ARG A 226 9.37 13.14 -7.52
C ARG A 226 10.55 13.17 -6.56
N GLY A 227 10.39 13.76 -5.38
CA GLY A 227 11.41 13.84 -4.35
C GLY A 227 11.84 12.47 -3.82
N THR A 228 10.89 11.53 -3.68
CA THR A 228 11.19 10.14 -3.34
C THR A 228 12.09 9.50 -4.39
N ALA A 229 11.67 9.53 -5.65
CA ALA A 229 12.42 8.91 -6.73
C ALA A 229 13.80 9.55 -6.96
N ALA A 230 13.89 10.88 -6.83
CA ALA A 230 15.16 11.61 -7.05
C ALA A 230 16.25 11.31 -6.01
N ARG A 231 15.87 10.83 -4.81
CA ARG A 231 16.80 10.48 -3.74
C ARG A 231 17.22 9.01 -3.76
N ILE A 232 16.52 8.17 -4.52
CA ILE A 232 16.87 6.75 -4.69
C ILE A 232 17.83 6.63 -5.88
N PRO A 233 19.01 6.00 -5.75
CA PRO A 233 20.03 5.93 -6.80
C PRO A 233 19.51 5.43 -8.15
N ARG A 234 18.59 4.47 -8.14
CA ARG A 234 17.96 3.90 -9.34
C ARG A 234 16.45 4.22 -9.39
N GLY A 235 16.07 5.41 -8.87
CA GLY A 235 14.69 5.85 -8.77
C GLY A 235 14.17 6.55 -10.02
N ARG A 236 12.92 6.28 -10.38
CA ARG A 236 12.16 6.96 -11.45
C ARG A 236 10.78 7.30 -10.94
N ALA A 237 10.19 8.38 -11.42
CA ALA A 237 8.82 8.77 -11.06
C ALA A 237 7.96 9.02 -12.28
N VAL A 238 6.70 8.58 -12.23
CA VAL A 238 5.64 8.97 -13.14
C VAL A 238 4.51 9.60 -12.34
N VAL A 239 4.29 10.90 -12.53
CA VAL A 239 3.24 11.64 -11.83
C VAL A 239 2.15 12.04 -12.84
N PHE A 240 0.96 11.48 -12.65
CA PHE A 240 -0.17 11.63 -13.57
C PHE A 240 -0.94 12.93 -13.28
N ARG A 241 -0.93 13.86 -14.25
CA ARG A 241 -1.63 15.16 -14.14
C ARG A 241 -3.15 14.95 -14.06
N GLY A 242 -3.83 15.69 -13.18
CA GLY A 242 -5.28 15.62 -13.00
C GLY A 242 -5.77 14.30 -12.39
N LYS A 243 -4.88 13.49 -11.79
CA LYS A 243 -5.23 12.21 -11.18
C LYS A 243 -5.00 12.24 -9.67
N SER A 244 -5.87 11.53 -8.95
CA SER A 244 -5.88 11.44 -7.50
C SER A 244 -5.29 10.11 -7.00
N HIS A 245 -5.37 9.85 -5.71
CA HIS A 245 -4.76 8.74 -4.97
C HIS A 245 -5.06 7.34 -5.53
N THR A 246 -6.28 7.09 -5.96
CA THR A 246 -6.69 5.76 -6.45
C THR A 246 -6.24 5.44 -7.87
N TYR A 247 -5.80 6.45 -8.65
CA TYR A 247 -5.45 6.26 -10.05
C TYR A 247 -4.25 5.33 -10.30
N PRO A 248 -3.16 5.37 -9.49
CA PRO A 248 -2.02 4.47 -9.67
C PRO A 248 -2.33 2.97 -9.56
N ALA A 249 -3.46 2.59 -8.95
CA ALA A 249 -3.95 1.21 -8.95
C ALA A 249 -4.76 0.83 -10.22
N GLY A 250 -4.96 1.78 -11.15
CA GLY A 250 -5.71 1.58 -12.39
C GLY A 250 -4.91 0.84 -13.47
N LYS A 251 -5.59 0.43 -14.55
CA LYS A 251 -5.02 -0.39 -15.63
C LYS A 251 -3.76 0.19 -16.27
N VAL A 252 -3.75 1.48 -16.61
CA VAL A 252 -2.59 2.12 -17.28
C VAL A 252 -1.37 2.18 -16.37
N PRO A 253 -1.45 2.70 -15.13
CA PRO A 253 -0.31 2.66 -14.22
C PRO A 253 0.14 1.23 -13.88
N SER A 254 -0.79 0.27 -13.74
CA SER A 254 -0.42 -1.14 -13.50
C SER A 254 0.37 -1.72 -14.66
N ALA A 255 0.01 -1.42 -15.92
CA ALA A 255 0.77 -1.86 -17.09
C ALA A 255 2.18 -1.22 -17.13
N ILE A 256 2.32 0.05 -16.73
CA ILE A 256 3.63 0.73 -16.61
C ILE A 256 4.46 0.04 -15.51
N GLY A 257 3.85 -0.24 -14.35
CA GLY A 257 4.49 -0.95 -13.25
C GLY A 257 4.94 -2.36 -13.65
N LEU A 258 4.09 -3.11 -14.34
CA LEU A 258 4.41 -4.44 -14.86
C LEU A 258 5.59 -4.38 -15.82
N GLY A 259 5.56 -3.49 -16.82
CA GLY A 259 6.66 -3.32 -17.77
C GLY A 259 7.98 -2.96 -17.06
N PHE A 260 7.92 -2.15 -16.01
CA PHE A 260 9.11 -1.81 -15.21
C PHE A 260 9.65 -3.02 -14.43
N LEU A 261 8.80 -3.87 -13.88
CA LEU A 261 9.22 -5.08 -13.15
C LEU A 261 9.82 -6.14 -14.08
N LEU A 262 9.37 -6.21 -15.33
CA LEU A 262 9.88 -7.15 -16.33
C LEU A 262 11.25 -6.76 -16.91
N GLY A 263 11.71 -5.54 -16.76
CA GLY A 263 13.01 -5.10 -17.23
C GLY A 263 13.03 -3.92 -18.13
#